data_3f0b1f65559fdc547351e7547238eb71
#
_entry.id   3f0b1f65559fdc547351e7547238eb71
#
_cell.length_a   1.000
_cell.length_b   1.000
_cell.length_c   1.000
_cell.angle_alpha   90.00
_cell.angle_beta   90.00
_cell.angle_gamma   90.00
#
_symmetry.space_group_name_H-M   'P 1'
#
loop_
_entity.id
_entity.type
_entity.pdbx_description
1 polymer ?
#
loop_
_entity_poly.entity_id
_entity_poly.type
_entity_poly.pdbx_seq_one_letter_code
_entity_poly.pdbx_strand_id
1 'polypeptide(L)'
;VDYDNTLKAYSINNGDEIWSIKTQKSSIRSQKKLSLAIKNEKIYFNNSLGDISSVDINNGNLIWQIPTQSSLAFDTGFFLKTSDIVVEKNALFFSNNQNEFFSLDAQTGNLNWKQEINSNLRPVIINDLIFTISMEGYLIIMEKNTGNIIRSNYLLNKFKAKNRLKIRPAGFIVGNKNIYLSTNIGRFLVIDITTGKARTILKIDNKKISRPAIFNKNLYLITDNSIIKLN
;
A
#
# COMPACT_ATOMS: atom_id res chain seq x y z
N VAL A 1 -8.63 -9.79 9.24
CA VAL A 1 -8.41 -9.09 10.53
C VAL A 1 -9.66 -8.27 10.80
N ASP A 2 -10.25 -8.43 11.96
CA ASP A 2 -11.45 -7.72 12.37
C ASP A 2 -11.16 -6.39 13.10
N TYR A 3 -12.22 -5.71 13.54
CA TYR A 3 -12.13 -4.43 14.24
C TYR A 3 -11.40 -4.49 15.58
N ASP A 4 -11.32 -5.67 16.19
CA ASP A 4 -10.64 -5.87 17.48
C ASP A 4 -9.19 -6.33 17.30
N ASN A 5 -8.63 -6.18 16.10
CA ASN A 5 -7.29 -6.62 15.71
C ASN A 5 -7.12 -8.15 15.84
N THR A 6 -8.18 -8.92 15.64
CA THR A 6 -8.16 -10.38 15.63
C THR A 6 -8.07 -10.88 14.19
N LEU A 7 -7.05 -11.65 13.88
CA LEU A 7 -6.94 -12.41 12.63
C LEU A 7 -7.59 -13.76 12.86
N LYS A 8 -8.45 -14.18 11.93
CA LYS A 8 -9.18 -15.46 11.99
C LYS A 8 -9.01 -16.23 10.70
N ALA A 9 -8.86 -17.52 10.82
CA ALA A 9 -8.91 -18.47 9.71
C ALA A 9 -10.17 -19.33 9.81
N TYR A 10 -10.79 -19.55 8.65
CA TYR A 10 -12.01 -20.33 8.54
C TYR A 10 -11.86 -21.44 7.50
N SER A 11 -12.49 -22.57 7.78
CA SER A 11 -12.62 -23.67 6.81
C SER A 11 -13.45 -23.21 5.62
N ILE A 12 -12.94 -23.39 4.40
CA ILE A 12 -13.66 -23.06 3.16
C ILE A 12 -14.85 -24.03 2.92
N ASN A 13 -14.81 -25.22 3.53
CA ASN A 13 -15.82 -26.26 3.30
C ASN A 13 -17.10 -26.04 4.11
N ASN A 14 -16.97 -25.59 5.35
CA ASN A 14 -18.10 -25.50 6.30
C ASN A 14 -18.19 -24.15 7.03
N GLY A 15 -17.20 -23.26 6.86
CA GLY A 15 -17.18 -21.96 7.52
C GLY A 15 -16.77 -21.98 8.99
N ASP A 16 -16.36 -23.12 9.55
CA ASP A 16 -15.93 -23.22 10.94
C ASP A 16 -14.61 -22.48 11.17
N GLU A 17 -14.47 -21.83 12.33
CA GLU A 17 -13.22 -21.21 12.74
C GLU A 17 -12.18 -22.30 13.03
N ILE A 18 -11.04 -22.24 12.30
CA ILE A 18 -9.92 -23.18 12.47
C ILE A 18 -9.02 -22.68 13.59
N TRP A 19 -8.67 -21.39 13.55
CA TRP A 19 -7.89 -20.72 14.58
C TRP A 19 -8.12 -19.20 14.56
N SER A 20 -7.81 -18.56 15.67
CA SER A 20 -7.80 -17.11 15.75
C SER A 20 -6.66 -16.62 16.62
N ILE A 21 -6.10 -15.47 16.28
CA ILE A 21 -5.10 -14.78 17.08
C ILE A 21 -5.49 -13.32 17.27
N LYS A 22 -5.49 -12.87 18.51
CA LYS A 22 -5.71 -11.48 18.88
C LYS A 22 -4.35 -10.80 19.10
N THR A 23 -4.08 -9.76 18.32
CA THR A 23 -2.95 -8.88 18.56
C THR A 23 -3.30 -7.85 19.64
N GLN A 24 -2.47 -6.86 19.84
CA GLN A 24 -2.63 -5.89 20.93
C GLN A 24 -4.06 -5.30 21.00
N LYS A 25 -4.64 -5.24 22.21
CA LYS A 25 -5.92 -4.57 22.44
C LYS A 25 -5.76 -3.07 22.19
N SER A 26 -6.58 -2.52 21.31
CA SER A 26 -6.66 -1.10 21.06
C SER A 26 -8.12 -0.65 21.04
N SER A 27 -8.39 0.50 21.66
CA SER A 27 -9.67 1.20 21.51
C SER A 27 -9.77 1.91 20.12
N ILE A 28 -8.64 2.02 19.44
CA ILE A 28 -8.57 2.64 18.10
C ILE A 28 -8.98 1.60 17.07
N ARG A 29 -10.03 1.91 16.32
CA ARG A 29 -10.53 1.07 15.23
C ARG A 29 -10.13 1.68 13.90
N SER A 30 -9.47 0.89 13.05
CA SER A 30 -9.14 1.34 11.71
C SER A 30 -10.40 1.42 10.85
N GLN A 31 -10.62 2.57 10.20
CA GLN A 31 -11.64 2.72 9.17
C GLN A 31 -11.19 2.15 7.81
N LYS A 32 -9.91 1.82 7.69
CA LYS A 32 -9.33 1.22 6.47
C LYS A 32 -9.29 -0.29 6.62
N LYS A 33 -9.58 -1.00 5.52
CA LYS A 33 -9.31 -2.45 5.43
C LYS A 33 -7.83 -2.69 5.74
N LEU A 34 -7.57 -3.49 6.76
CA LEU A 34 -6.22 -3.86 7.16
C LEU A 34 -5.59 -4.76 6.09
N SER A 35 -4.29 -4.60 5.89
CA SER A 35 -3.55 -5.36 4.88
C SER A 35 -3.24 -6.76 5.38
N LEU A 36 -3.26 -7.70 4.46
CA LEU A 36 -2.86 -9.09 4.67
C LEU A 36 -2.05 -9.56 3.45
N ALA A 37 -0.91 -10.17 3.71
CA ALA A 37 -0.07 -10.81 2.70
C ALA A 37 0.32 -12.21 3.16
N ILE A 38 0.42 -13.16 2.23
CA ILE A 38 0.75 -14.55 2.52
C ILE A 38 1.97 -14.95 1.68
N LYS A 39 2.94 -15.57 2.32
CA LYS A 39 4.10 -16.18 1.65
C LYS A 39 4.78 -17.21 2.55
N ASN A 40 5.20 -18.34 1.97
CA ASN A 40 5.97 -19.39 2.66
C ASN A 40 5.36 -19.79 4.00
N GLU A 41 4.07 -20.19 3.98
CA GLU A 41 3.31 -20.64 5.15
C GLU A 41 3.18 -19.60 6.29
N LYS A 42 3.46 -18.34 6.00
CA LYS A 42 3.32 -17.21 6.93
C LYS A 42 2.31 -16.22 6.42
N ILE A 43 1.55 -15.66 7.35
CA ILE A 43 0.66 -14.53 7.12
C ILE A 43 1.28 -13.30 7.77
N TYR A 44 1.38 -12.23 6.98
CA TYR A 44 1.84 -10.91 7.44
C TYR A 44 0.66 -9.97 7.40
N PHE A 45 0.38 -9.29 8.48
CA PHE A 45 -0.73 -8.35 8.56
C PHE A 45 -0.41 -7.18 9.49
N ASN A 46 -1.10 -6.07 9.28
CA ASN A 46 -1.04 -4.93 10.19
C ASN A 46 -2.31 -4.84 11.04
N ASN A 47 -2.17 -4.30 12.24
CA ASN A 47 -3.29 -3.97 13.11
C ASN A 47 -3.71 -2.49 12.97
N SER A 48 -4.70 -2.05 13.73
CA SER A 48 -5.19 -0.67 13.71
C SER A 48 -4.20 0.36 14.24
N LEU A 49 -3.18 -0.08 14.99
CA LEU A 49 -2.09 0.75 15.49
C LEU A 49 -0.94 0.86 14.49
N GLY A 50 -0.99 0.08 13.40
CA GLY A 50 0.07 0.03 12.39
C GLY A 50 1.16 -1.00 12.67
N ASP A 51 1.11 -1.72 13.80
CA ASP A 51 2.06 -2.79 14.06
C ASP A 51 1.96 -3.87 12.98
N ILE A 52 3.09 -4.45 12.64
CA ILE A 52 3.17 -5.57 11.70
C ILE A 52 3.39 -6.85 12.49
N SER A 53 2.59 -7.87 12.18
CA SER A 53 2.69 -9.20 12.78
C SER A 53 2.92 -10.26 11.71
N SER A 54 3.69 -11.28 12.05
CA SER A 54 3.83 -12.52 11.29
C SER A 54 3.28 -13.68 12.11
N VAL A 55 2.44 -14.51 11.49
CA VAL A 55 1.88 -15.72 12.11
C VAL A 55 2.04 -16.92 11.19
N ASP A 56 2.09 -18.10 11.78
CA ASP A 56 2.04 -19.36 11.05
C ASP A 56 0.63 -19.57 10.44
N ILE A 57 0.57 -19.91 9.16
CA ILE A 57 -0.71 -20.05 8.44
C ILE A 57 -1.54 -21.24 8.93
N ASN A 58 -0.88 -22.29 9.44
CA ASN A 58 -1.56 -23.54 9.77
C ASN A 58 -2.24 -23.50 11.14
N ASN A 59 -1.63 -22.78 12.10
CA ASN A 59 -2.09 -22.80 13.51
C ASN A 59 -2.31 -21.40 14.11
N GLY A 60 -1.99 -20.32 13.40
CA GLY A 60 -2.14 -18.96 13.88
C GLY A 60 -1.13 -18.52 14.94
N ASN A 61 -0.11 -19.33 15.25
CA ASN A 61 0.89 -18.97 16.24
C ASN A 61 1.68 -17.73 15.82
N LEU A 62 1.81 -16.78 16.75
CA LEU A 62 2.62 -15.59 16.53
C LEU A 62 4.09 -15.96 16.39
N ILE A 63 4.71 -15.55 15.26
CA ILE A 63 6.13 -15.73 15.02
C ILE A 63 6.90 -14.49 15.50
N TRP A 64 6.44 -13.30 15.09
CA TRP A 64 6.96 -12.03 15.56
C TRP A 64 5.94 -10.91 15.39
N GLN A 65 6.08 -9.85 16.17
CA GLN A 65 5.31 -8.61 16.06
C GLN A 65 6.22 -7.42 16.32
N ILE A 66 6.12 -6.39 15.48
CA ILE A 66 6.96 -5.19 15.57
C ILE A 66 6.06 -3.95 15.54
N PRO A 67 6.22 -3.04 16.50
CA PRO A 67 5.61 -1.73 16.45
C PRO A 67 6.26 -0.90 15.34
N THR A 68 5.45 -0.22 14.53
CA THR A 68 5.94 0.68 13.48
C THR A 68 5.79 2.16 13.86
N GLN A 69 5.16 2.45 14.99
CA GLN A 69 5.03 3.81 15.52
C GLN A 69 5.94 4.02 16.72
N SER A 70 6.48 5.23 16.84
CA SER A 70 7.13 5.64 18.08
C SER A 70 6.08 5.82 19.20
N SER A 71 6.43 5.47 20.43
CA SER A 71 5.56 5.59 21.61
C SER A 71 5.02 7.00 21.88
N LEU A 72 5.62 8.03 21.27
CA LEU A 72 5.19 9.43 21.38
C LEU A 72 4.02 9.78 20.42
N ALA A 73 3.60 8.86 19.57
CA ALA A 73 2.61 9.12 18.51
C ALA A 73 1.19 8.66 18.88
N PHE A 74 0.87 8.40 20.15
CA PHE A 74 -0.45 7.93 20.58
C PHE A 74 -1.59 8.86 20.12
N ASP A 75 -1.39 10.17 20.11
CA ASP A 75 -2.41 11.15 19.68
C ASP A 75 -2.66 11.13 18.18
N THR A 76 -1.72 10.61 17.38
CA THR A 76 -1.82 10.55 15.91
C THR A 76 -2.33 9.21 15.38
N GLY A 77 -2.49 8.20 16.24
CA GLY A 77 -2.91 6.85 15.86
C GLY A 77 -4.29 6.80 15.18
N PHE A 78 -5.21 7.69 15.54
CA PHE A 78 -6.53 7.76 14.90
C PHE A 78 -6.49 8.04 13.40
N PHE A 79 -5.45 8.68 12.89
CA PHE A 79 -5.31 9.08 11.50
C PHE A 79 -4.29 8.25 10.73
N LEU A 80 -3.70 7.24 11.36
CA LEU A 80 -2.72 6.40 10.68
C LEU A 80 -3.35 5.65 9.52
N LYS A 81 -2.72 5.76 8.35
CA LYS A 81 -3.06 5.00 7.15
C LYS A 81 -1.80 4.33 6.64
N THR A 82 -1.80 3.02 6.71
CA THR A 82 -0.72 2.20 6.14
C THR A 82 -1.04 1.79 4.71
N SER A 83 -0.04 1.55 3.90
CA SER A 83 -0.19 0.88 2.61
C SER A 83 -0.49 -0.61 2.80
N ASP A 84 -0.85 -1.28 1.70
CA ASP A 84 -0.82 -2.74 1.69
C ASP A 84 0.62 -3.24 1.84
N ILE A 85 0.79 -4.34 2.58
CA ILE A 85 2.06 -5.05 2.71
C ILE A 85 2.35 -5.80 1.41
N VAL A 86 3.58 -5.68 0.91
CA VAL A 86 4.09 -6.47 -0.21
C VAL A 86 5.23 -7.34 0.28
N VAL A 87 5.14 -8.63 0.02
CA VAL A 87 6.18 -9.60 0.37
C VAL A 87 6.91 -9.99 -0.91
N GLU A 88 8.22 -9.77 -0.95
CA GLU A 88 9.06 -10.17 -2.08
C GLU A 88 10.33 -10.86 -1.57
N LYS A 89 10.57 -12.11 -2.03
CA LYS A 89 11.62 -12.98 -1.48
C LYS A 89 11.53 -13.07 0.04
N ASN A 90 12.52 -12.56 0.76
CA ASN A 90 12.59 -12.55 2.22
C ASN A 90 12.41 -11.15 2.83
N ALA A 91 11.78 -10.24 2.13
CA ALA A 91 11.55 -8.89 2.63
C ALA A 91 10.07 -8.47 2.52
N LEU A 92 9.64 -7.67 3.49
CA LEU A 92 8.36 -6.98 3.52
C LEU A 92 8.58 -5.52 3.16
N PHE A 93 7.64 -4.95 2.39
CA PHE A 93 7.65 -3.55 2.02
C PHE A 93 6.27 -2.94 2.26
N PHE A 94 6.23 -1.84 2.97
CA PHE A 94 5.02 -1.07 3.23
C PHE A 94 5.37 0.36 3.65
N SER A 95 4.39 1.24 3.65
CA SER A 95 4.55 2.64 4.03
C SER A 95 3.35 3.13 4.84
N ASN A 96 3.46 4.31 5.42
CA ASN A 96 2.38 4.98 6.12
C ASN A 96 2.30 6.47 5.76
N ASN A 97 1.26 7.14 6.26
CA ASN A 97 1.06 8.57 6.06
C ASN A 97 1.76 9.44 7.12
N GLN A 98 2.71 8.89 7.84
CA GLN A 98 3.57 9.58 8.82
C GLN A 98 5.02 9.70 8.31
N ASN A 99 5.22 9.77 7.00
CA ASN A 99 6.51 9.86 6.34
C ASN A 99 7.42 8.64 6.56
N GLU A 100 6.86 7.45 6.59
CA GLU A 100 7.68 6.25 6.80
C GLU A 100 7.41 5.20 5.74
N PHE A 101 8.47 4.73 5.11
CA PHE A 101 8.50 3.57 4.22
C PHE A 101 9.51 2.57 4.76
N PHE A 102 9.07 1.34 4.96
CA PHE A 102 9.85 0.29 5.61
C PHE A 102 10.20 -0.84 4.66
N SER A 103 11.39 -1.40 4.84
CA SER A 103 11.73 -2.76 4.47
C SER A 103 12.09 -3.54 5.72
N LEU A 104 11.40 -4.65 5.97
CA LEU A 104 11.66 -5.56 7.09
C LEU A 104 12.08 -6.92 6.55
N ASP A 105 12.92 -7.64 7.30
CA ASP A 105 13.16 -9.06 7.07
C ASP A 105 11.90 -9.86 7.38
N ALA A 106 11.46 -10.70 6.44
CA ALA A 106 10.20 -11.43 6.56
C ALA A 106 10.25 -12.56 7.60
N GLN A 107 11.44 -13.08 7.93
CA GLN A 107 11.56 -14.17 8.89
C GLN A 107 11.63 -13.68 10.32
N THR A 108 12.35 -12.58 10.55
CA THR A 108 12.66 -12.08 11.89
C THR A 108 11.90 -10.81 12.27
N GLY A 109 11.37 -10.07 11.26
CA GLY A 109 10.77 -8.76 11.44
C GLY A 109 11.79 -7.61 11.60
N ASN A 110 13.08 -7.90 11.61
CA ASN A 110 14.11 -6.89 11.77
C ASN A 110 14.07 -5.84 10.65
N LEU A 111 14.39 -4.61 10.99
CA LEU A 111 14.47 -3.51 10.04
C LEU A 111 15.67 -3.72 9.09
N ASN A 112 15.41 -3.84 7.78
CA ASN A 112 16.45 -3.79 6.76
C ASN A 112 16.86 -2.34 6.49
N TRP A 113 15.87 -1.49 6.19
CA TRP A 113 16.06 -0.06 5.99
C TRP A 113 14.72 0.69 6.10
N LYS A 114 14.81 2.00 6.30
CA LYS A 114 13.67 2.92 6.36
C LYS A 114 13.96 4.18 5.56
N GLN A 115 12.93 4.73 4.87
CA GLN A 115 12.98 5.99 4.15
C GLN A 115 11.85 6.92 4.59
N GLU A 116 12.07 8.24 4.50
CA GLU A 116 11.08 9.27 4.82
C GLU A 116 10.16 9.52 3.61
N ILE A 117 9.09 8.74 3.48
CA ILE A 117 8.14 8.83 2.37
C ILE A 117 6.72 8.79 2.91
N ASN A 118 5.95 9.85 2.68
CA ASN A 118 4.53 9.93 3.01
C ASN A 118 3.69 9.22 1.93
N SER A 119 3.39 7.95 2.13
CA SER A 119 2.53 7.19 1.22
C SER A 119 1.67 6.20 1.98
N ASN A 120 0.44 6.01 1.52
CA ASN A 120 -0.42 4.91 1.96
C ASN A 120 -0.86 4.05 0.77
N LEU A 121 -0.17 4.15 -0.35
CA LEU A 121 -0.42 3.37 -1.55
C LEU A 121 0.44 2.10 -1.55
N ARG A 122 -0.15 1.01 -2.02
CA ARG A 122 0.58 -0.25 -2.17
C ARG A 122 1.79 -0.06 -3.08
N PRO A 123 3.02 -0.33 -2.62
CA PRO A 123 4.20 -0.28 -3.46
C PRO A 123 4.15 -1.37 -4.54
N VAL A 124 4.84 -1.13 -5.64
CA VAL A 124 5.02 -2.10 -6.73
C VAL A 124 6.50 -2.42 -6.84
N ILE A 125 6.83 -3.71 -6.84
CA ILE A 125 8.21 -4.20 -6.92
C ILE A 125 8.40 -4.87 -8.27
N ILE A 126 9.42 -4.44 -8.99
CA ILE A 126 9.81 -5.00 -10.29
C ILE A 126 11.32 -5.19 -10.27
N ASN A 127 11.78 -6.44 -10.32
CA ASN A 127 13.19 -6.81 -10.19
C ASN A 127 13.81 -6.21 -8.92
N ASP A 128 14.79 -5.33 -9.06
CA ASP A 128 15.49 -4.69 -7.95
C ASP A 128 15.01 -3.27 -7.64
N LEU A 129 13.86 -2.86 -8.22
CA LEU A 129 13.27 -1.55 -8.04
C LEU A 129 11.95 -1.60 -7.30
N ILE A 130 11.76 -0.62 -6.43
CA ILE A 130 10.49 -0.32 -5.76
C ILE A 130 9.94 0.98 -6.34
N PHE A 131 8.69 0.92 -6.78
CA PHE A 131 7.91 2.07 -7.20
C PHE A 131 6.91 2.42 -6.10
N THR A 132 6.89 3.67 -5.69
CA THR A 132 5.85 4.22 -4.82
C THR A 132 5.46 5.62 -5.25
N ILE A 133 4.27 6.07 -4.83
CA ILE A 133 3.80 7.43 -5.10
C ILE A 133 3.40 8.06 -3.77
N SER A 134 4.00 9.20 -3.44
CA SER A 134 3.70 9.92 -2.21
C SER A 134 2.32 10.59 -2.28
N MET A 135 1.76 10.91 -1.12
CA MET A 135 0.45 11.59 -1.01
C MET A 135 0.48 13.01 -1.60
N GLU A 136 1.66 13.61 -1.73
CA GLU A 136 1.90 14.89 -2.39
C GLU A 136 1.96 14.78 -3.92
N GLY A 137 2.07 13.55 -4.46
CA GLY A 137 2.10 13.27 -5.89
C GLY A 137 3.50 13.15 -6.49
N TYR A 138 4.48 12.73 -5.72
CA TYR A 138 5.81 12.37 -6.22
C TYR A 138 5.87 10.89 -6.55
N LEU A 139 6.24 10.54 -7.78
CA LEU A 139 6.73 9.21 -8.12
C LEU A 139 8.14 9.05 -7.56
N ILE A 140 8.33 8.05 -6.73
CA ILE A 140 9.61 7.72 -6.13
C ILE A 140 9.99 6.31 -6.57
N ILE A 141 11.20 6.16 -7.10
CA ILE A 141 11.79 4.89 -7.49
C ILE A 141 13.01 4.65 -6.61
N MET A 142 13.06 3.51 -5.94
CA MET A 142 14.11 3.16 -4.99
C MET A 142 14.75 1.84 -5.37
N GLU A 143 15.98 1.65 -4.98
CA GLU A 143 16.66 0.37 -4.98
C GLU A 143 16.10 -0.51 -3.85
N LYS A 144 15.71 -1.74 -4.17
CA LYS A 144 15.01 -2.65 -3.26
C LYS A 144 15.85 -3.04 -2.03
N ASN A 145 17.13 -3.26 -2.21
CA ASN A 145 17.98 -3.80 -1.15
C ASN A 145 18.46 -2.73 -0.15
N THR A 146 18.66 -1.51 -0.61
CA THR A 146 19.23 -0.42 0.20
C THR A 146 18.22 0.64 0.58
N GLY A 147 17.11 0.74 -0.17
CA GLY A 147 16.16 1.84 -0.05
C GLY A 147 16.63 3.14 -0.68
N ASN A 148 17.80 3.19 -1.31
CA ASN A 148 18.33 4.40 -1.94
C ASN A 148 17.38 4.91 -3.02
N ILE A 149 17.03 6.20 -2.94
CA ILE A 149 16.15 6.84 -3.93
C ILE A 149 16.96 7.09 -5.20
N ILE A 150 16.58 6.41 -6.28
CA ILE A 150 17.19 6.56 -7.61
C ILE A 150 16.55 7.74 -8.34
N ARG A 151 15.23 7.93 -8.14
CA ARG A 151 14.47 8.97 -8.83
C ARG A 151 13.31 9.46 -7.99
N SER A 152 13.07 10.78 -8.08
CA SER A 152 11.86 11.42 -7.57
C SER A 152 11.34 12.40 -8.61
N ASN A 153 10.08 12.25 -9.04
CA ASN A 153 9.44 13.10 -10.05
C ASN A 153 8.07 13.59 -9.58
N TYR A 154 7.85 14.89 -9.64
CA TYR A 154 6.54 15.46 -9.33
C TYR A 154 5.56 15.26 -10.50
N LEU A 155 4.45 14.55 -10.25
CA LEU A 155 3.50 14.13 -11.28
C LEU A 155 2.40 15.16 -11.56
N LEU A 156 2.14 16.07 -10.62
CA LEU A 156 1.00 16.99 -10.68
C LEU A 156 1.33 18.34 -11.32
N ASN A 157 2.52 18.49 -11.92
CA ASN A 157 2.97 19.74 -12.53
C ASN A 157 2.08 20.25 -13.68
N LYS A 158 1.39 19.36 -14.42
CA LYS A 158 0.44 19.72 -15.47
C LYS A 158 -0.89 20.30 -14.95
N PHE A 159 -1.16 20.20 -13.66
CA PHE A 159 -2.35 20.82 -13.06
C PHE A 159 -2.06 22.26 -12.64
N LYS A 160 -3.09 23.14 -12.68
CA LYS A 160 -3.00 24.50 -12.16
C LYS A 160 -2.59 24.48 -10.68
N ALA A 161 -1.67 25.37 -10.26
CA ALA A 161 -1.10 25.39 -8.92
C ALA A 161 -2.16 25.34 -7.79
N LYS A 162 -3.22 26.13 -7.92
CA LYS A 162 -4.35 26.19 -6.94
C LYS A 162 -5.07 24.84 -6.77
N ASN A 163 -5.00 23.94 -7.74
CA ASN A 163 -5.70 22.64 -7.71
C ASN A 163 -4.82 21.52 -7.17
N ARG A 164 -3.48 21.65 -7.23
CA ARG A 164 -2.54 20.57 -6.87
C ARG A 164 -2.72 20.10 -5.43
N LEU A 165 -2.95 21.03 -4.49
CA LEU A 165 -3.16 20.70 -3.07
C LEU A 165 -4.41 19.87 -2.79
N LYS A 166 -5.38 19.86 -3.71
CA LYS A 166 -6.61 19.08 -3.58
C LYS A 166 -6.51 17.68 -4.21
N ILE A 167 -5.49 17.45 -5.04
CA ILE A 167 -5.30 16.20 -5.74
C ILE A 167 -4.49 15.26 -4.86
N ARG A 168 -5.06 14.07 -4.61
CA ARG A 168 -4.40 12.99 -3.89
C ARG A 168 -4.36 11.74 -4.77
N PRO A 169 -3.20 11.09 -4.88
CA PRO A 169 -3.09 9.76 -5.43
C PRO A 169 -4.05 8.79 -4.72
N ALA A 170 -4.75 7.95 -5.49
CA ALA A 170 -5.72 7.00 -4.95
C ALA A 170 -5.28 5.54 -5.17
N GLY A 171 -4.43 5.29 -6.13
CA GLY A 171 -3.86 3.99 -6.43
C GLY A 171 -3.12 4.01 -7.74
N PHE A 172 -2.14 3.13 -7.91
CA PHE A 172 -1.39 3.02 -9.15
C PHE A 172 -0.98 1.57 -9.45
N ILE A 173 -0.63 1.34 -10.70
CA ILE A 173 0.01 0.11 -11.18
C ILE A 173 1.13 0.47 -12.14
N VAL A 174 2.06 -0.45 -12.29
CA VAL A 174 3.21 -0.32 -13.22
C VAL A 174 3.03 -1.34 -14.33
N GLY A 175 2.98 -0.87 -15.55
CA GLY A 175 3.00 -1.68 -16.76
C GLY A 175 4.37 -1.63 -17.43
N ASN A 176 4.48 -2.23 -18.61
CA ASN A 176 5.76 -2.39 -19.31
C ASN A 176 6.42 -1.04 -19.70
N LYS A 177 5.64 -0.08 -20.16
CA LYS A 177 6.12 1.24 -20.63
C LYS A 177 5.57 2.41 -19.81
N ASN A 178 4.49 2.19 -19.07
CA ASN A 178 3.76 3.27 -18.41
C ASN A 178 3.41 2.89 -16.96
N ILE A 179 3.33 3.90 -16.13
CA ILE A 179 2.72 3.84 -14.81
C ILE A 179 1.34 4.49 -14.95
N TYR A 180 0.33 3.85 -14.39
CA TYR A 180 -1.06 4.27 -14.44
C TYR A 180 -1.51 4.68 -13.04
N LEU A 181 -1.85 5.95 -12.87
CA LEU A 181 -2.19 6.55 -11.58
C LEU A 181 -3.64 7.06 -11.59
N SER A 182 -4.43 6.63 -10.63
CA SER A 182 -5.75 7.17 -10.32
C SER A 182 -5.69 8.21 -9.20
N THR A 183 -6.66 9.14 -9.17
CA THR A 183 -6.73 10.19 -8.17
C THR A 183 -8.08 10.27 -7.48
N ASN A 184 -8.12 10.99 -6.35
CA ASN A 184 -9.33 11.25 -5.57
C ASN A 184 -10.36 12.14 -6.28
N ILE A 185 -9.97 12.84 -7.36
CA ILE A 185 -10.83 13.75 -8.13
C ILE A 185 -11.14 13.22 -9.53
N GLY A 186 -11.08 11.90 -9.73
CA GLY A 186 -11.46 11.27 -10.99
C GLY A 186 -10.51 11.53 -12.15
N ARG A 187 -9.24 11.87 -11.88
CA ARG A 187 -8.22 11.99 -12.93
C ARG A 187 -7.38 10.73 -12.98
N PHE A 188 -7.07 10.33 -14.20
CA PHE A 188 -6.25 9.18 -14.50
C PHE A 188 -5.03 9.65 -15.30
N LEU A 189 -3.85 9.38 -14.78
CA LEU A 189 -2.58 9.81 -15.38
C LEU A 189 -1.88 8.60 -15.99
N VAL A 190 -1.44 8.74 -17.23
CA VAL A 190 -0.51 7.82 -17.89
C VAL A 190 0.87 8.45 -17.82
N ILE A 191 1.79 7.81 -17.14
CA ILE A 191 3.13 8.30 -16.81
C ILE A 191 4.14 7.42 -17.55
N ASP A 192 5.04 8.02 -18.27
CA ASP A 192 6.14 7.31 -18.89
C ASP A 192 7.11 6.77 -17.84
N ILE A 193 7.37 5.47 -17.84
CA ILE A 193 8.22 4.82 -16.84
C ILE A 193 9.68 5.26 -16.95
N THR A 194 10.15 5.54 -18.16
CA THR A 194 11.56 5.91 -18.41
C THR A 194 11.85 7.33 -17.93
N THR A 195 10.96 8.28 -18.21
CA THR A 195 11.16 9.68 -17.87
C THR A 195 10.53 10.09 -16.56
N GLY A 196 9.56 9.30 -16.04
CA GLY A 196 8.77 9.64 -14.84
C GLY A 196 7.82 10.82 -15.06
N LYS A 197 7.54 11.22 -16.32
CA LYS A 197 6.68 12.36 -16.64
C LYS A 197 5.29 11.90 -17.07
N ALA A 198 4.26 12.64 -16.64
CA ALA A 198 2.90 12.39 -17.11
C ALA A 198 2.78 12.73 -18.61
N ARG A 199 2.45 11.72 -19.43
CA ARG A 199 2.16 11.87 -20.86
C ARG A 199 0.75 12.40 -21.07
N THR A 200 -0.22 11.74 -20.46
CA THR A 200 -1.64 11.99 -20.65
C THR A 200 -2.37 12.07 -19.32
N ILE A 201 -3.36 12.95 -19.26
CA ILE A 201 -4.29 13.06 -18.12
C ILE A 201 -5.70 12.94 -18.69
N LEU A 202 -6.41 11.89 -18.28
CA LEU A 202 -7.79 11.65 -18.64
C LEU A 202 -8.72 12.05 -17.51
N LYS A 203 -9.85 12.64 -17.83
CA LYS A 203 -10.95 12.81 -16.88
C LYS A 203 -11.87 11.61 -17.01
N ILE A 204 -11.88 10.77 -16.00
CA ILE A 204 -12.72 9.56 -15.94
C ILE A 204 -14.01 9.85 -15.20
N ASP A 205 -13.90 10.55 -14.05
CA ASP A 205 -15.01 10.87 -13.17
C ASP A 205 -14.78 12.25 -12.52
N ASN A 206 -15.72 12.71 -11.69
CA ASN A 206 -15.57 13.87 -10.81
C ASN A 206 -15.24 13.47 -9.35
N LYS A 207 -15.31 12.18 -9.03
CA LYS A 207 -15.03 11.58 -7.72
C LYS A 207 -13.82 10.69 -7.78
N LYS A 208 -13.47 10.13 -6.62
CA LYS A 208 -12.38 9.15 -6.50
C LYS A 208 -12.61 7.94 -7.40
N ILE A 209 -11.59 7.53 -8.13
CA ILE A 209 -11.55 6.27 -8.89
C ILE A 209 -10.64 5.27 -8.17
N SER A 210 -10.95 4.00 -8.31
CA SER A 210 -10.20 2.91 -7.68
C SER A 210 -8.76 2.85 -8.15
N ARG A 211 -7.93 2.08 -7.44
CA ARG A 211 -6.65 1.62 -7.97
C ARG A 211 -6.89 0.90 -9.29
N PRO A 212 -6.10 1.19 -10.34
CA PRO A 212 -6.22 0.48 -11.62
C PRO A 212 -5.92 -1.02 -11.44
N ALA A 213 -6.60 -1.85 -12.22
CA ALA A 213 -6.34 -3.28 -12.31
C ALA A 213 -6.10 -3.69 -13.76
N ILE A 214 -5.18 -4.63 -14.00
CA ILE A 214 -4.95 -5.22 -15.32
C ILE A 214 -5.48 -6.65 -15.29
N PHE A 215 -6.32 -6.97 -16.29
CA PHE A 215 -6.78 -8.32 -16.55
C PHE A 215 -6.87 -8.57 -18.03
N ASN A 216 -6.32 -9.66 -18.52
CA ASN A 216 -6.27 -10.03 -19.96
C ASN A 216 -5.80 -8.87 -20.86
N LYS A 217 -4.70 -8.21 -20.49
CA LYS A 217 -4.09 -7.06 -21.18
C LYS A 217 -4.98 -5.81 -21.26
N ASN A 218 -6.12 -5.79 -20.62
CA ASN A 218 -6.99 -4.63 -20.50
C ASN A 218 -6.84 -3.98 -19.13
N LEU A 219 -7.02 -2.67 -19.07
CA LEU A 219 -6.98 -1.90 -17.85
C LEU A 219 -8.40 -1.60 -17.39
N TYR A 220 -8.66 -1.81 -16.11
CA TYR A 220 -9.96 -1.60 -15.48
C TYR A 220 -9.86 -0.60 -14.34
N LEU A 221 -10.88 0.24 -14.23
CA LEU A 221 -11.09 1.20 -13.16
C LEU A 221 -12.50 1.01 -12.61
N ILE A 222 -12.67 1.20 -11.30
CA ILE A 222 -13.99 1.21 -10.66
C ILE A 222 -14.27 2.64 -10.22
N THR A 223 -15.44 3.14 -10.57
CA THR A 223 -16.06 4.36 -10.05
C THR A 223 -17.17 3.97 -9.08
N ASP A 224 -17.90 4.96 -8.52
CA ASP A 224 -19.00 4.66 -7.60
C ASP A 224 -20.07 3.75 -8.24
N ASN A 225 -20.33 3.89 -9.54
CA ASN A 225 -21.48 3.27 -10.21
C ASN A 225 -21.10 2.40 -11.42
N SER A 226 -19.82 2.26 -11.77
CA SER A 226 -19.45 1.53 -12.99
C SER A 226 -18.03 0.96 -12.95
N ILE A 227 -17.83 -0.08 -13.76
CA ILE A 227 -16.52 -0.61 -14.11
C ILE A 227 -16.19 -0.10 -15.52
N ILE A 228 -15.09 0.61 -15.62
CA ILE A 228 -14.61 1.21 -16.87
C ILE A 228 -13.43 0.38 -17.37
N LYS A 229 -13.55 -0.09 -18.61
CA LYS A 229 -12.46 -0.73 -19.35
C LYS A 229 -11.78 0.31 -20.23
N LEU A 230 -10.47 0.39 -20.13
CA LEU A 230 -9.61 1.20 -21.00
C LEU A 230 -8.78 0.25 -21.90
N ASN A 231 -8.81 0.50 -23.19
CA ASN A 231 -8.06 -0.27 -24.20
C ASN A 231 -6.73 0.42 -24.52
#